data_222499ed85a935685c0d08afa9e98263
#
_entry.id   222499ed85a935685c0d08afa9e98263
#
_cell.length_a   1.000
_cell.length_b   1.000
_cell.length_c   1.000
_cell.angle_alpha   90.00
_cell.angle_beta   90.00
_cell.angle_gamma   90.00
#
_symmetry.space_group_name_H-M   'P 1'
#
loop_
_entity.id
_entity.type
_entity.pdbx_description
1 polymer ?
#
loop_
_entity_poly.entity_id
_entity_poly.type
_entity_poly.pdbx_seq_one_letter_code
_entity_poly.pdbx_strand_id
1 'polypeptide(L)'
;MTSSETIRATNRPTSTLVWDPLVRFGHWALVAAFAMAYFSAEEEAGGPDPLHVWGGYVVGLLVVVRVLWGFVGPRHARFSDFVRSPIVALTYFIDLLYGRARRYVGHSPAGGAMVIALLVCLAATVTTGLMAYGEEGKGPLAAVMVTGANANGNEAEHRGLAESRRGETESTIGELHGLMANITVALVVAHIFGVVVASFVHKENLVLAMITGRKRRARD
;
A
#
# COMPACT_ATOMS: atom_id res chain seq x y z
N MET A 1 45.12 -27.44 5.45
CA MET A 1 43.76 -27.03 5.83
C MET A 1 43.44 -27.67 7.16
N THR A 2 43.36 -26.88 8.21
CA THR A 2 43.20 -27.38 9.57
C THR A 2 41.71 -27.67 9.86
N SER A 3 41.44 -28.67 10.68
CA SER A 3 40.09 -29.08 11.08
C SER A 3 39.19 -27.92 11.55
N SER A 4 39.76 -26.83 12.01
CA SER A 4 39.06 -25.59 12.44
C SER A 4 38.42 -24.81 11.28
N GLU A 5 38.96 -24.86 10.07
CA GLU A 5 38.35 -24.19 8.89
C GLU A 5 37.14 -24.93 8.38
N THR A 6 37.20 -26.27 8.41
CA THR A 6 36.09 -27.14 7.98
C THR A 6 34.86 -26.98 8.90
N ILE A 7 35.07 -26.82 10.22
CA ILE A 7 34.00 -26.62 11.21
C ILE A 7 33.36 -25.23 11.06
N ARG A 8 34.12 -24.18 10.71
CA ARG A 8 33.57 -22.85 10.43
C ARG A 8 32.69 -22.78 9.19
N ALA A 9 32.96 -23.60 8.19
CA ALA A 9 32.18 -23.64 6.94
C ALA A 9 30.79 -24.27 7.11
N THR A 10 30.62 -25.18 8.07
CA THR A 10 29.36 -25.90 8.30
C THR A 10 28.34 -25.13 9.12
N ASN A 11 28.72 -24.02 9.76
CA ASN A 11 27.86 -23.29 10.71
C ASN A 11 27.35 -21.93 10.18
N ARG A 12 27.41 -21.68 8.87
CA ARG A 12 26.82 -20.49 8.27
C ARG A 12 25.30 -20.64 8.21
N PRO A 13 24.52 -19.73 8.79
CA PRO A 13 23.07 -19.81 8.75
C PRO A 13 22.59 -19.83 7.30
N THR A 14 21.79 -20.84 6.96
CA THR A 14 21.22 -21.03 5.60
C THR A 14 20.18 -20.00 5.21
N SER A 15 19.73 -19.18 6.16
CA SER A 15 18.73 -18.13 5.97
C SER A 15 19.18 -16.79 6.57
N THR A 16 18.74 -15.69 5.97
CA THR A 16 19.00 -14.31 6.44
C THR A 16 17.67 -13.65 6.77
N LEU A 17 17.59 -12.94 7.90
CA LEU A 17 16.46 -12.08 8.24
C LEU A 17 16.48 -10.88 7.30
N VAL A 18 15.40 -10.70 6.55
CA VAL A 18 15.23 -9.62 5.56
C VAL A 18 14.14 -8.65 5.98
N TRP A 19 13.00 -9.17 6.41
CA TRP A 19 11.83 -8.37 6.77
C TRP A 19 11.75 -8.21 8.28
N ASP A 20 11.77 -6.97 8.75
CA ASP A 20 11.59 -6.67 10.18
C ASP A 20 10.12 -6.91 10.61
N PRO A 21 9.88 -7.08 11.93
CA PRO A 21 8.54 -7.36 12.44
C PRO A 21 7.50 -6.31 12.06
N LEU A 22 7.85 -5.01 12.10
CA LEU A 22 6.90 -3.94 11.82
C LEU A 22 6.43 -4.00 10.37
N VAL A 23 7.33 -4.21 9.40
CA VAL A 23 6.96 -4.38 7.99
C VAL A 23 6.05 -5.59 7.80
N ARG A 24 6.33 -6.70 8.48
CA ARG A 24 5.55 -7.94 8.36
C ARG A 24 4.16 -7.81 8.94
N PHE A 25 4.07 -7.39 10.20
CA PHE A 25 2.77 -7.21 10.88
C PHE A 25 1.95 -6.11 10.21
N GLY A 26 2.59 -4.98 9.88
CA GLY A 26 1.95 -3.88 9.16
C GLY A 26 1.40 -4.30 7.79
N HIS A 27 2.13 -5.15 7.05
CA HIS A 27 1.66 -5.67 5.76
C HIS A 27 0.40 -6.52 5.91
N TRP A 28 0.38 -7.49 6.83
CA TRP A 28 -0.79 -8.36 7.01
C TRP A 28 -1.97 -7.61 7.62
N ALA A 29 -1.72 -6.66 8.53
CA ALA A 29 -2.75 -5.77 9.07
C ALA A 29 -3.35 -4.89 7.95
N LEU A 30 -2.50 -4.37 7.04
CA LEU A 30 -2.94 -3.58 5.88
C LEU A 30 -3.81 -4.41 4.93
N VAL A 31 -3.40 -5.66 4.64
CA VAL A 31 -4.21 -6.59 3.83
C VAL A 31 -5.59 -6.82 4.45
N ALA A 32 -5.63 -7.11 5.76
CA ALA A 32 -6.89 -7.35 6.47
C ALA A 32 -7.78 -6.10 6.50
N ALA A 33 -7.22 -4.94 6.85
CA ALA A 33 -7.97 -3.68 6.94
C ALA A 33 -8.48 -3.22 5.57
N PHE A 34 -7.66 -3.34 4.52
CA PHE A 34 -8.07 -2.99 3.16
C PHE A 34 -9.17 -3.92 2.64
N ALA A 35 -9.03 -5.24 2.85
CA ALA A 35 -10.06 -6.20 2.49
C ALA A 35 -11.38 -5.92 3.24
N MET A 36 -11.32 -5.67 4.55
CA MET A 36 -12.49 -5.31 5.35
C MET A 36 -13.16 -4.05 4.79
N ALA A 37 -12.40 -2.97 4.58
CA ALA A 37 -12.95 -1.73 4.02
C ALA A 37 -13.54 -1.93 2.62
N TYR A 38 -12.87 -2.69 1.76
CA TYR A 38 -13.34 -2.91 0.38
C TYR A 38 -14.63 -3.72 0.32
N PHE A 39 -14.75 -4.79 1.11
CA PHE A 39 -15.92 -5.66 1.10
C PHE A 39 -17.11 -5.11 1.91
N SER A 40 -16.89 -4.12 2.76
CA SER A 40 -17.95 -3.39 3.48
C SER A 40 -18.28 -2.02 2.84
N ALA A 41 -17.95 -1.84 1.56
CA ALA A 41 -18.18 -0.57 0.86
C ALA A 41 -19.63 -0.34 0.40
N GLU A 42 -20.55 -1.24 0.71
CA GLU A 42 -21.98 -1.06 0.41
C GLU A 42 -22.57 0.07 1.26
N GLU A 43 -23.32 0.97 0.60
CA GLU A 43 -24.02 2.05 1.27
C GLU A 43 -25.34 1.53 1.87
N GLU A 44 -25.48 1.68 3.17
CA GLU A 44 -26.76 1.50 3.86
C GLU A 44 -27.55 2.83 3.91
N ALA A 45 -28.84 2.78 4.24
CA ALA A 45 -29.75 3.93 4.29
C ALA A 45 -29.36 5.02 5.34
N GLY A 46 -28.11 5.32 5.53
CA GLY A 46 -27.57 6.29 6.51
C GLY A 46 -26.13 6.72 6.22
N GLY A 47 -25.57 6.30 5.12
CA GLY A 47 -24.17 6.55 4.70
C GLY A 47 -23.33 5.29 4.70
N PRO A 48 -21.99 5.40 4.56
CA PRO A 48 -21.11 4.27 4.46
C PRO A 48 -21.10 3.41 5.74
N ASP A 49 -20.97 2.09 5.56
CA ASP A 49 -20.87 1.12 6.66
C ASP A 49 -19.74 1.54 7.63
N PRO A 50 -19.99 1.51 8.96
CA PRO A 50 -18.96 1.79 9.97
C PRO A 50 -17.68 0.95 9.80
N LEU A 51 -17.76 -0.29 9.34
CA LEU A 51 -16.59 -1.14 9.07
C LEU A 51 -15.74 -0.60 7.92
N HIS A 52 -16.39 -0.04 6.87
CA HIS A 52 -15.70 0.64 5.78
C HIS A 52 -14.90 1.83 6.31
N VAL A 53 -15.55 2.70 7.10
CA VAL A 53 -14.93 3.91 7.63
C VAL A 53 -13.78 3.58 8.58
N TRP A 54 -13.97 2.67 9.53
CA TRP A 54 -12.92 2.25 10.46
C TRP A 54 -11.79 1.53 9.75
N GLY A 55 -12.11 0.67 8.77
CA GLY A 55 -11.11 0.03 7.91
C GLY A 55 -10.26 1.06 7.17
N GLY A 56 -10.88 2.08 6.60
CA GLY A 56 -10.22 3.21 5.96
C GLY A 56 -9.26 3.96 6.88
N TYR A 57 -9.67 4.25 8.11
CA TYR A 57 -8.79 4.89 9.11
C TYR A 57 -7.58 4.01 9.46
N VAL A 58 -7.79 2.71 9.65
CA VAL A 58 -6.69 1.77 9.94
C VAL A 58 -5.73 1.69 8.75
N VAL A 59 -6.23 1.62 7.51
CA VAL A 59 -5.40 1.68 6.30
C VAL A 59 -4.58 2.97 6.28
N GLY A 60 -5.21 4.13 6.52
CA GLY A 60 -4.52 5.42 6.56
C GLY A 60 -3.40 5.47 7.59
N LEU A 61 -3.67 5.02 8.82
CA LEU A 61 -2.67 4.93 9.88
C LEU A 61 -1.49 4.04 9.48
N LEU A 62 -1.77 2.86 8.92
CA LEU A 62 -0.73 1.90 8.50
C LEU A 62 0.11 2.45 7.34
N VAL A 63 -0.50 3.17 6.39
CA VAL A 63 0.22 3.86 5.31
C VAL A 63 1.16 4.93 5.88
N VAL A 64 0.69 5.77 6.81
CA VAL A 64 1.54 6.78 7.47
C VAL A 64 2.70 6.13 8.21
N VAL A 65 2.43 5.11 9.03
CA VAL A 65 3.47 4.36 9.76
C VAL A 65 4.47 3.74 8.77
N ARG A 66 4.00 3.15 7.67
CA ARG A 66 4.88 2.54 6.66
C ARG A 66 5.75 3.56 5.93
N VAL A 67 5.21 4.73 5.63
CA VAL A 67 5.97 5.84 5.01
C VAL A 67 7.05 6.33 5.96
N LEU A 68 6.72 6.62 7.22
CA LEU A 68 7.70 7.03 8.24
C LEU A 68 8.78 5.96 8.43
N TRP A 69 8.39 4.69 8.51
CA TRP A 69 9.34 3.58 8.63
C TRP A 69 10.23 3.41 7.39
N GLY A 70 9.75 3.84 6.24
CA GLY A 70 10.54 3.89 5.00
C GLY A 70 11.72 4.87 5.04
N PHE A 71 11.71 5.84 5.95
CA PHE A 71 12.82 6.78 6.15
C PHE A 71 13.73 6.36 7.30
N VAL A 72 13.19 5.90 8.44
CA VAL A 72 13.96 5.65 9.67
C VAL A 72 14.22 4.17 9.97
N GLY A 73 13.53 3.25 9.30
CA GLY A 73 13.57 1.81 9.55
C GLY A 73 14.93 1.16 9.22
N PRO A 74 15.06 -0.16 9.41
CA PRO A 74 16.26 -0.90 9.07
C PRO A 74 16.50 -0.93 7.56
N ARG A 75 17.70 -1.32 7.13
CA ARG A 75 18.19 -1.23 5.74
C ARG A 75 17.16 -1.67 4.69
N HIS A 76 16.61 -2.88 4.81
CA HIS A 76 15.68 -3.43 3.81
C HIS A 76 14.26 -2.84 3.88
N ALA A 77 13.91 -2.06 4.92
CA ALA A 77 12.66 -1.31 5.02
C ALA A 77 12.76 0.08 4.38
N ARG A 78 13.97 0.66 4.25
CA ARG A 78 14.18 2.02 3.75
C ARG A 78 13.96 2.13 2.26
N PHE A 79 13.32 3.22 1.85
CA PHE A 79 13.12 3.55 0.44
C PHE A 79 14.43 3.67 -0.33
N SER A 80 15.49 4.23 0.29
CA SER A 80 16.82 4.36 -0.31
C SER A 80 17.48 3.03 -0.69
N ASP A 81 17.09 1.92 -0.05
CA ASP A 81 17.64 0.59 -0.36
C ASP A 81 17.05 -0.02 -1.64
N PHE A 82 15.79 0.28 -1.95
CA PHE A 82 15.07 -0.44 -2.99
C PHE A 82 14.43 0.43 -4.08
N VAL A 83 14.27 1.75 -3.88
CA VAL A 83 13.74 2.63 -4.92
C VAL A 83 14.77 2.77 -6.02
N ARG A 84 14.40 2.37 -7.24
CA ARG A 84 15.21 2.43 -8.46
C ARG A 84 14.47 3.24 -9.51
N SER A 85 15.18 3.63 -10.57
CA SER A 85 14.51 4.34 -11.67
C SER A 85 13.42 3.47 -12.31
N PRO A 86 12.34 4.07 -12.85
CA PRO A 86 11.26 3.32 -13.50
C PRO A 86 11.75 2.41 -14.65
N ILE A 87 12.76 2.85 -15.39
CA ILE A 87 13.37 2.07 -16.48
C ILE A 87 13.99 0.77 -15.94
N VAL A 88 14.74 0.83 -14.84
CA VAL A 88 15.35 -0.35 -14.21
C VAL A 88 14.27 -1.29 -13.67
N ALA A 89 13.18 -0.75 -13.12
CA ALA A 89 12.06 -1.55 -12.65
C ALA A 89 11.36 -2.28 -13.81
N LEU A 90 11.12 -1.58 -14.92
CA LEU A 90 10.50 -2.15 -16.12
C LEU A 90 11.39 -3.22 -16.76
N THR A 91 12.68 -2.94 -16.94
CA THR A 91 13.64 -3.92 -17.49
C THR A 91 13.67 -5.18 -16.61
N TYR A 92 13.73 -5.00 -15.28
CA TYR A 92 13.69 -6.13 -14.37
C TYR A 92 12.37 -6.93 -14.48
N PHE A 93 11.24 -6.26 -14.64
CA PHE A 93 9.95 -6.93 -14.82
C PHE A 93 9.91 -7.76 -16.09
N ILE A 94 10.42 -7.22 -17.19
CA ILE A 94 10.56 -7.94 -18.47
C ILE A 94 11.46 -9.17 -18.29
N ASP A 95 12.64 -9.01 -17.70
CA ASP A 95 13.56 -10.11 -17.41
C ASP A 95 12.92 -11.19 -16.52
N LEU A 96 12.06 -10.78 -15.57
CA LEU A 96 11.32 -11.70 -14.70
C LEU A 96 10.35 -12.58 -15.51
N LEU A 97 9.62 -11.99 -16.45
CA LEU A 97 8.69 -12.73 -17.32
C LEU A 97 9.42 -13.73 -18.23
N TYR A 98 10.65 -13.41 -18.67
CA TYR A 98 11.48 -14.31 -19.46
C TYR A 98 12.32 -15.29 -18.60
N GLY A 99 12.16 -15.30 -17.27
CA GLY A 99 12.90 -16.17 -16.36
C GLY A 99 14.40 -15.84 -16.24
N ARG A 100 14.83 -14.64 -16.66
CA ARG A 100 16.24 -14.18 -16.68
C ARG A 100 16.55 -13.21 -15.52
N ALA A 101 15.55 -12.85 -14.71
CA ALA A 101 15.69 -11.87 -13.65
C ALA A 101 16.69 -12.30 -12.57
N ARG A 102 17.57 -11.40 -12.17
CA ARG A 102 18.52 -11.61 -11.06
C ARG A 102 17.75 -11.70 -9.74
N ARG A 103 18.21 -12.58 -8.84
CA ARG A 103 17.65 -12.69 -7.50
C ARG A 103 18.14 -11.55 -6.60
N TYR A 104 17.23 -10.95 -5.85
CA TYR A 104 17.52 -9.93 -4.82
C TYR A 104 17.19 -10.45 -3.43
N VAL A 105 18.02 -10.09 -2.44
CA VAL A 105 17.78 -10.46 -1.04
C VAL A 105 16.62 -9.64 -0.46
N GLY A 106 16.65 -8.31 -0.62
CA GLY A 106 15.55 -7.40 -0.28
C GLY A 106 14.49 -7.30 -1.38
N HIS A 107 13.97 -6.09 -1.62
CA HIS A 107 13.07 -5.84 -2.74
C HIS A 107 13.83 -5.87 -4.07
N SER A 108 13.25 -6.55 -5.06
CA SER A 108 13.68 -6.38 -6.45
C SER A 108 13.29 -4.98 -6.96
N PRO A 109 13.90 -4.51 -8.06
CA PRO A 109 13.53 -3.21 -8.65
C PRO A 109 12.03 -3.07 -8.96
N ALA A 110 11.41 -4.09 -9.57
CA ALA A 110 9.97 -4.11 -9.83
C ALA A 110 9.14 -4.20 -8.54
N GLY A 111 9.59 -5.01 -7.56
CA GLY A 111 8.94 -5.10 -6.25
C GLY A 111 8.98 -3.76 -5.49
N GLY A 112 10.09 -3.04 -5.56
CA GLY A 112 10.22 -1.69 -4.98
C GLY A 112 9.30 -0.69 -5.64
N ALA A 113 9.20 -0.68 -6.97
CA ALA A 113 8.27 0.17 -7.71
C ALA A 113 6.82 -0.13 -7.34
N MET A 114 6.45 -1.41 -7.22
CA MET A 114 5.11 -1.84 -6.79
C MET A 114 4.77 -1.36 -5.37
N VAL A 115 5.72 -1.40 -4.42
CA VAL A 115 5.52 -0.85 -3.07
C VAL A 115 5.19 0.64 -3.12
N ILE A 116 5.92 1.42 -3.92
CA ILE A 116 5.66 2.86 -4.07
C ILE A 116 4.29 3.09 -4.72
N ALA A 117 3.97 2.38 -5.81
CA ALA A 117 2.69 2.51 -6.50
C ALA A 117 1.51 2.21 -5.56
N LEU A 118 1.57 1.11 -4.80
CA LEU A 118 0.54 0.76 -3.82
C LEU A 118 0.42 1.80 -2.70
N LEU A 119 1.53 2.30 -2.15
CA LEU A 119 1.50 3.33 -1.09
C LEU A 119 0.86 4.63 -1.60
N VAL A 120 1.19 5.05 -2.83
CA VAL A 120 0.59 6.26 -3.45
C VAL A 120 -0.91 6.07 -3.68
N CYS A 121 -1.32 4.94 -4.27
CA CYS A 121 -2.73 4.67 -4.52
C CYS A 121 -3.55 4.51 -3.22
N LEU A 122 -3.00 3.82 -2.21
CA LEU A 122 -3.65 3.71 -0.90
C LEU A 122 -3.79 5.08 -0.23
N ALA A 123 -2.74 5.92 -0.28
CA ALA A 123 -2.81 7.28 0.25
C ALA A 123 -3.87 8.13 -0.47
N ALA A 124 -3.95 8.02 -1.81
CA ALA A 124 -4.97 8.69 -2.60
C ALA A 124 -6.38 8.18 -2.26
N THR A 125 -6.57 6.85 -2.14
CA THR A 125 -7.85 6.24 -1.74
C THR A 125 -8.28 6.74 -0.36
N VAL A 126 -7.39 6.72 0.63
CA VAL A 126 -7.71 7.22 1.98
C VAL A 126 -8.04 8.71 1.96
N THR A 127 -7.25 9.51 1.23
CA THR A 127 -7.47 10.97 1.16
C THR A 127 -8.82 11.30 0.54
N THR A 128 -9.15 10.68 -0.60
CA THR A 128 -10.44 10.89 -1.27
C THR A 128 -11.62 10.39 -0.42
N GLY A 129 -11.46 9.27 0.30
CA GLY A 129 -12.48 8.78 1.23
C GLY A 129 -12.69 9.71 2.43
N LEU A 130 -11.62 10.29 2.99
CA LEU A 130 -11.73 11.28 4.06
C LEU A 130 -12.42 12.57 3.57
N MET A 131 -12.16 12.96 2.33
CA MET A 131 -12.81 14.12 1.72
C MET A 131 -14.30 13.85 1.51
N ALA A 132 -14.67 12.74 0.88
CA ALA A 132 -16.06 12.34 0.68
C ALA A 132 -16.84 12.28 2.01
N TYR A 133 -16.26 11.66 3.03
CA TYR A 133 -16.86 11.58 4.36
C TYR A 133 -16.98 12.96 5.06
N GLY A 134 -16.04 13.86 4.77
CA GLY A 134 -16.06 15.26 5.24
C GLY A 134 -17.17 16.09 4.58
N GLU A 135 -17.46 15.86 3.30
CA GLU A 135 -18.56 16.53 2.57
C GLU A 135 -19.94 16.17 3.13
N GLU A 136 -20.11 14.94 3.63
CA GLU A 136 -21.29 14.51 4.38
C GLU A 136 -21.42 15.18 5.77
N GLY A 137 -20.48 16.04 6.15
CA GLY A 137 -20.44 16.65 7.48
C GLY A 137 -19.95 15.69 8.57
N LYS A 138 -19.30 14.59 8.22
CA LYS A 138 -18.82 13.54 9.11
C LYS A 138 -17.29 13.48 9.12
N GLY A 139 -16.71 12.87 10.15
CA GLY A 139 -15.27 12.63 10.25
C GLY A 139 -14.42 13.87 10.52
N PRO A 140 -13.07 13.72 10.49
CA PRO A 140 -12.14 14.75 10.92
C PRO A 140 -12.06 15.97 9.99
N LEU A 141 -12.43 15.84 8.72
CA LEU A 141 -12.42 16.92 7.74
C LEU A 141 -13.74 17.71 7.65
N ALA A 142 -14.80 17.27 8.34
CA ALA A 142 -16.13 17.91 8.31
C ALA A 142 -16.07 19.41 8.61
N ALA A 143 -15.37 19.82 9.67
CA ALA A 143 -15.25 21.22 10.05
C ALA A 143 -14.58 22.09 8.97
N VAL A 144 -13.57 21.55 8.28
CA VAL A 144 -12.84 22.27 7.22
C VAL A 144 -13.69 22.38 5.97
N MET A 145 -14.36 21.29 5.57
CA MET A 145 -15.20 21.24 4.37
C MET A 145 -16.45 22.09 4.50
N VAL A 146 -17.12 22.04 5.65
CA VAL A 146 -18.34 22.85 5.92
C VAL A 146 -18.01 24.34 6.06
N THR A 147 -16.89 24.69 6.71
CA THR A 147 -16.49 26.12 6.88
C THR A 147 -16.08 26.75 5.55
N GLY A 148 -15.38 26.01 4.68
CA GLY A 148 -15.00 26.49 3.34
C GLY A 148 -16.22 26.79 2.46
N ALA A 149 -17.29 26.02 2.59
CA ALA A 149 -18.54 26.27 1.87
C ALA A 149 -19.30 27.52 2.36
N ASN A 150 -19.19 27.87 3.64
CA ASN A 150 -19.86 29.02 4.25
C ASN A 150 -19.10 30.36 4.10
N ALA A 151 -17.81 30.33 3.75
CA ALA A 151 -16.98 31.54 3.62
C ALA A 151 -17.33 32.40 2.38
N ASN A 152 -18.13 31.90 1.44
CA ASN A 152 -18.55 32.59 0.22
C ASN A 152 -20.01 33.13 0.30
N GLY A 153 -20.50 33.45 1.50
CA GLY A 153 -21.87 33.81 1.75
C GLY A 153 -22.33 35.13 1.15
N ASN A 154 -23.27 35.07 0.21
CA ASN A 154 -24.34 36.04 0.00
C ASN A 154 -25.67 35.29 -0.18
N GLU A 155 -26.65 35.64 0.60
CA GLU A 155 -27.52 34.81 1.43
C GLU A 155 -28.85 34.29 0.86
N ALA A 156 -29.17 34.25 -0.36
CA ALA A 156 -30.42 33.56 -0.78
C ALA A 156 -30.40 33.03 -2.21
N GLU A 157 -29.91 33.80 -3.16
CA GLU A 157 -29.86 33.38 -4.58
C GLU A 157 -28.75 32.37 -4.86
N HIS A 158 -27.68 32.44 -4.03
CA HIS A 158 -26.57 31.48 -4.10
C HIS A 158 -26.85 30.13 -3.41
N ARG A 159 -27.86 30.03 -2.56
CA ARG A 159 -28.16 28.80 -1.82
C ARG A 159 -28.57 27.65 -2.77
N GLY A 160 -29.45 27.91 -3.72
CA GLY A 160 -29.87 26.90 -4.71
C GLY A 160 -28.76 26.50 -5.67
N LEU A 161 -27.93 27.46 -6.10
CA LEU A 161 -26.76 27.18 -6.95
C LEU A 161 -25.62 26.50 -6.15
N ALA A 162 -25.49 26.83 -4.87
CA ALA A 162 -24.53 26.21 -3.97
C ALA A 162 -24.91 24.77 -3.63
N GLU A 163 -26.19 24.49 -3.39
CA GLU A 163 -26.69 23.12 -3.18
C GLU A 163 -26.53 22.24 -4.42
N SER A 164 -26.84 22.77 -5.63
CA SER A 164 -26.64 22.05 -6.88
C SER A 164 -25.16 21.73 -7.14
N ARG A 165 -24.28 22.73 -6.95
CA ARG A 165 -22.82 22.52 -7.08
C ARG A 165 -22.26 21.60 -6.01
N ARG A 166 -22.81 21.64 -4.80
CA ARG A 166 -22.42 20.76 -3.70
C ARG A 166 -22.75 19.31 -4.02
N GLY A 167 -23.97 19.02 -4.52
CA GLY A 167 -24.36 17.69 -4.95
C GLY A 167 -23.51 17.14 -6.09
N GLU A 168 -23.15 18.01 -7.07
CA GLU A 168 -22.26 17.61 -8.16
C GLU A 168 -20.82 17.32 -7.66
N THR A 169 -20.31 18.12 -6.73
CA THR A 169 -18.96 17.92 -6.15
C THR A 169 -18.91 16.71 -5.24
N GLU A 170 -19.92 16.48 -4.41
CA GLU A 170 -20.07 15.31 -3.56
C GLU A 170 -20.08 14.02 -4.40
N SER A 171 -20.84 13.98 -5.50
CA SER A 171 -20.83 12.89 -6.47
C SER A 171 -19.42 12.66 -7.07
N THR A 172 -18.74 13.75 -7.46
CA THR A 172 -17.42 13.68 -8.11
C THR A 172 -16.33 13.11 -7.18
N ILE A 173 -16.31 13.49 -5.89
CA ILE A 173 -15.31 12.99 -4.93
C ILE A 173 -15.59 11.54 -4.58
N GLY A 174 -16.85 11.16 -4.42
CA GLY A 174 -17.26 9.76 -4.23
C GLY A 174 -16.84 8.87 -5.41
N GLU A 175 -17.10 9.34 -6.64
CA GLU A 175 -16.65 8.64 -7.86
C GLU A 175 -15.12 8.50 -7.92
N LEU A 176 -14.39 9.57 -7.57
CA LEU A 176 -12.93 9.54 -7.53
C LEU A 176 -12.41 8.56 -6.48
N HIS A 177 -13.05 8.50 -5.30
CA HIS A 177 -12.73 7.51 -4.26
C HIS A 177 -12.92 6.08 -4.78
N GLY A 178 -14.06 5.79 -5.41
CA GLY A 178 -14.33 4.49 -6.03
C GLY A 178 -13.32 4.13 -7.11
N LEU A 179 -12.95 5.10 -7.97
CA LEU A 179 -11.92 4.91 -8.99
C LEU A 179 -10.56 4.57 -8.35
N MET A 180 -10.13 5.31 -7.32
CA MET A 180 -8.86 5.06 -6.63
C MET A 180 -8.86 3.70 -5.92
N ALA A 181 -9.97 3.30 -5.31
CA ALA A 181 -10.13 1.99 -4.71
C ALA A 181 -9.98 0.87 -5.76
N ASN A 182 -10.63 0.99 -6.91
CA ASN A 182 -10.55 0.01 -7.99
C ASN A 182 -9.13 -0.07 -8.60
N ILE A 183 -8.44 1.06 -8.78
CA ILE A 183 -7.04 1.08 -9.20
C ILE A 183 -6.17 0.37 -8.15
N THR A 184 -6.41 0.62 -6.87
CA THR A 184 -5.67 -0.06 -5.79
C THR A 184 -5.89 -1.57 -5.83
N VAL A 185 -7.12 -2.04 -6.05
CA VAL A 185 -7.42 -3.48 -6.22
C VAL A 185 -6.68 -4.05 -7.43
N ALA A 186 -6.69 -3.37 -8.57
CA ALA A 186 -5.95 -3.80 -9.75
C ALA A 186 -4.44 -3.93 -9.48
N LEU A 187 -3.86 -2.98 -8.74
CA LEU A 187 -2.46 -3.06 -8.30
C LEU A 187 -2.21 -4.19 -7.30
N VAL A 188 -3.14 -4.47 -6.39
CA VAL A 188 -3.05 -5.62 -5.47
C VAL A 188 -3.05 -6.94 -6.25
N VAL A 189 -3.92 -7.09 -7.24
CA VAL A 189 -3.94 -8.27 -8.12
C VAL A 189 -2.61 -8.41 -8.88
N ALA A 190 -2.12 -7.32 -9.46
CA ALA A 190 -0.83 -7.29 -10.14
C ALA A 190 0.34 -7.62 -9.18
N HIS A 191 0.28 -7.14 -7.93
CA HIS A 191 1.26 -7.46 -6.88
C HIS A 191 1.26 -8.95 -6.55
N ILE A 192 0.09 -9.56 -6.32
CA ILE A 192 -0.04 -10.98 -6.03
C ILE A 192 0.51 -11.79 -7.21
N PHE A 193 0.15 -11.44 -8.43
CA PHE A 193 0.68 -12.08 -9.64
C PHE A 193 2.21 -12.00 -9.70
N GLY A 194 2.78 -10.80 -9.49
CA GLY A 194 4.22 -10.60 -9.46
C GLY A 194 4.93 -11.42 -8.39
N VAL A 195 4.34 -11.56 -7.20
CA VAL A 195 4.84 -12.41 -6.11
C VAL A 195 4.84 -13.89 -6.51
N VAL A 196 3.76 -14.35 -7.15
CA VAL A 196 3.63 -15.73 -7.64
C VAL A 196 4.71 -16.01 -8.70
N VAL A 197 4.81 -15.19 -9.74
CA VAL A 197 5.82 -15.34 -10.81
C VAL A 197 7.24 -15.33 -10.24
N ALA A 198 7.55 -14.36 -9.37
CA ALA A 198 8.87 -14.28 -8.74
C ALA A 198 9.17 -15.49 -7.85
N SER A 199 8.17 -16.04 -7.16
CA SER A 199 8.33 -17.25 -6.35
C SER A 199 8.69 -18.46 -7.22
N PHE A 200 8.07 -18.61 -8.38
CA PHE A 200 8.38 -19.68 -9.33
C PHE A 200 9.77 -19.50 -9.97
N VAL A 201 10.06 -18.32 -10.50
CA VAL A 201 11.34 -18.02 -11.19
C VAL A 201 12.53 -18.20 -10.25
N HIS A 202 12.41 -17.71 -9.02
CA HIS A 202 13.51 -17.80 -8.05
C HIS A 202 13.49 -19.08 -7.20
N LYS A 203 12.50 -19.96 -7.38
CA LYS A 203 12.28 -21.19 -6.59
C LYS A 203 12.30 -20.89 -5.08
N GLU A 204 11.61 -19.81 -4.67
CA GLU A 204 11.59 -19.31 -3.30
C GLU A 204 10.16 -18.95 -2.89
N ASN A 205 9.70 -19.40 -1.73
CA ASN A 205 8.37 -19.05 -1.23
C ASN A 205 8.40 -17.64 -0.63
N LEU A 206 8.00 -16.64 -1.42
CA LEU A 206 8.00 -15.24 -1.00
C LEU A 206 6.89 -14.92 0.01
N VAL A 207 5.76 -15.63 -0.03
CA VAL A 207 4.70 -15.50 0.97
C VAL A 207 5.19 -15.97 2.33
N LEU A 208 5.83 -17.15 2.39
CA LEU A 208 6.42 -17.66 3.62
C LEU A 208 7.55 -16.73 4.12
N ALA A 209 8.33 -16.15 3.22
CA ALA A 209 9.35 -15.17 3.58
C ALA A 209 8.73 -13.92 4.23
N MET A 210 7.53 -13.48 3.79
CA MET A 210 6.82 -12.38 4.39
C MET A 210 6.20 -12.73 5.76
N ILE A 211 5.88 -13.99 6.01
CA ILE A 211 5.40 -14.47 7.32
C ILE A 211 6.58 -14.64 8.30
N THR A 212 7.65 -15.30 7.88
CA THR A 212 8.79 -15.66 8.75
C THR A 212 9.84 -14.56 8.89
N GLY A 213 9.87 -13.61 7.95
CA GLY A 213 10.90 -12.59 7.82
C GLY A 213 12.21 -13.07 7.19
N ARG A 214 12.33 -14.35 6.85
CA ARG A 214 13.58 -14.99 6.43
C ARG A 214 13.57 -15.40 4.95
N LYS A 215 14.68 -15.16 4.28
CA LYS A 215 14.96 -15.67 2.93
C LYS A 215 16.17 -16.58 2.93
N ARG A 216 16.22 -17.50 1.97
CA ARG A 216 17.43 -18.32 1.77
C ARG A 216 18.61 -17.40 1.40
N ARG A 217 19.78 -17.69 1.94
CA ARG A 217 21.01 -17.01 1.56
C ARG A 217 21.33 -17.32 0.09
N ALA A 218 21.79 -16.33 -0.67
CA ALA A 218 22.36 -16.63 -1.99
C ALA A 218 23.56 -17.57 -1.78
N ARG A 219 23.66 -18.64 -2.57
CA ARG A 219 24.90 -19.38 -2.68
C ARG A 219 25.79 -18.55 -3.59
N ASP A 220 26.91 -18.09 -3.06
CA ASP A 220 28.01 -17.51 -3.83
C ASP A 220 28.59 -18.55 -4.73
#